data_2279d326a67434afd1c4b85591d1a7a3
#
_entry.id   2279d326a67434afd1c4b85591d1a7a3
#
_cell.length_a   1.000
_cell.length_b   1.000
_cell.length_c   1.000
_cell.angle_alpha   90.00
_cell.angle_beta   90.00
_cell.angle_gamma   90.00
#
_symmetry.space_group_name_H-M   'P 1'
#
loop_
_entity.id
_entity.type
_entity.pdbx_description
1 polymer ?
#
loop_
_entity_poly.entity_id
_entity_poly.type
_entity_poly.pdbx_seq_one_letter_code
_entity_poly.pdbx_strand_id
1 'polypeptide(L)'
;MHKRIRMKNPFYINGPIPEPYFCDRQQETSRLIDYVQNQSDVLLTSPRRMGKTQLIRHFYAQPEIAGEYHTFYVDIYASTSLSEFVMLLSKEIYSCLAPKGKQMMDLFVRVLKSLYGSFGYDPVTGIPTFDLKLGDISRPETTLEEIFRFLEDADKPCIVTIDEFQQIGKYPEKNVEALLRTYIQKMSNCRFIFAGSDRHSLENMFN
;
A
#
# COMPACT_ATOMS: atom_id res chain seq x y z
N MET A 1 -28.77 24.46 -31.84
CA MET A 1 -29.30 23.58 -30.75
C MET A 1 -28.19 23.31 -29.75
N HIS A 2 -28.08 24.13 -28.67
CA HIS A 2 -27.03 23.95 -27.66
C HIS A 2 -27.43 22.82 -26.70
N LYS A 3 -26.74 21.68 -26.78
CA LYS A 3 -26.84 20.63 -25.76
C LYS A 3 -26.39 21.23 -24.43
N ARG A 4 -27.32 21.50 -23.52
CA ARG A 4 -26.98 21.76 -22.11
C ARG A 4 -26.28 20.52 -21.55
N ILE A 5 -24.96 20.62 -21.36
CA ILE A 5 -24.20 19.63 -20.59
C ILE A 5 -24.73 19.76 -19.17
N ARG A 6 -25.48 18.75 -18.72
CA ARG A 6 -25.90 18.62 -17.33
C ARG A 6 -24.64 18.40 -16.52
N MET A 7 -24.12 19.42 -15.89
CA MET A 7 -23.00 19.26 -14.95
C MET A 7 -23.48 18.36 -13.82
N LYS A 8 -22.89 17.17 -13.73
CA LYS A 8 -23.02 16.33 -12.53
C LYS A 8 -22.42 17.10 -11.36
N ASN A 9 -23.01 16.92 -10.17
CA ASN A 9 -22.49 17.53 -8.94
C ASN A 9 -20.96 17.24 -8.82
N PRO A 10 -20.11 18.27 -8.80
CA PRO A 10 -18.65 18.07 -8.71
C PRO A 10 -18.21 17.69 -7.29
N PHE A 11 -19.09 17.78 -6.31
CA PHE A 11 -18.79 17.45 -4.92
C PHE A 11 -19.01 15.97 -4.66
N TYR A 12 -17.90 15.20 -4.65
CA TYR A 12 -17.88 13.80 -4.27
C TYR A 12 -17.67 13.70 -2.76
N ILE A 13 -18.69 13.23 -2.05
CA ILE A 13 -18.65 13.07 -0.59
C ILE A 13 -18.08 11.70 -0.20
N ASN A 14 -18.30 10.68 -1.06
CA ASN A 14 -17.85 9.30 -0.83
C ASN A 14 -17.21 8.70 -2.08
N GLY A 15 -16.16 7.89 -1.89
CA GLY A 15 -15.49 7.18 -2.97
C GLY A 15 -14.37 7.98 -3.66
N PRO A 16 -13.73 7.38 -4.68
CA PRO A 16 -12.66 8.03 -5.44
C PRO A 16 -13.20 9.21 -6.24
N ILE A 17 -12.44 10.32 -6.21
CA ILE A 17 -12.75 11.48 -7.04
C ILE A 17 -12.34 11.17 -8.48
N PRO A 18 -13.25 11.23 -9.48
CA PRO A 18 -12.87 11.05 -10.87
C PRO A 18 -11.89 12.13 -11.33
N GLU A 19 -10.97 11.76 -12.23
CA GLU A 19 -9.90 12.61 -12.75
C GLU A 19 -10.34 14.03 -13.15
N PRO A 20 -11.47 14.25 -13.86
CA PRO A 20 -11.91 15.60 -14.23
C PRO A 20 -12.30 16.51 -13.06
N TYR A 21 -12.51 15.93 -11.88
CA TYR A 21 -12.88 16.65 -10.65
C TYR A 21 -11.76 16.68 -9.61
N PHE A 22 -10.63 16.04 -9.90
CA PHE A 22 -9.43 16.14 -9.09
C PHE A 22 -8.72 17.44 -9.46
N CYS A 23 -8.83 18.45 -8.60
CA CYS A 23 -8.25 19.75 -8.87
C CYS A 23 -7.14 20.10 -7.88
N ASP A 24 -6.18 20.87 -8.41
CA ASP A 24 -5.22 21.70 -7.67
C ASP A 24 -4.16 21.00 -6.82
N ARG A 25 -3.71 19.78 -7.22
CA ARG A 25 -2.60 19.08 -6.55
C ARG A 25 -1.51 18.61 -7.52
N GLN A 26 -1.35 19.31 -8.62
CA GLN A 26 -0.36 18.96 -9.64
C GLN A 26 1.07 19.06 -9.11
N GLN A 27 1.35 20.07 -8.29
CA GLN A 27 2.70 20.25 -7.71
C GLN A 27 3.06 19.13 -6.74
N GLU A 28 2.13 18.74 -5.86
CA GLU A 28 2.35 17.63 -4.93
C GLU A 28 2.49 16.30 -5.67
N THR A 29 1.68 16.09 -6.71
CA THR A 29 1.78 14.89 -7.57
C THR A 29 3.14 14.83 -8.27
N SER A 30 3.59 15.93 -8.89
CA SER A 30 4.91 16.00 -9.54
C SER A 30 6.03 15.72 -8.54
N ARG A 31 5.96 16.29 -7.34
CA ARG A 31 6.96 16.03 -6.29
C ARG A 31 7.01 14.55 -5.86
N LEU A 32 5.84 13.89 -5.75
CA LEU A 32 5.81 12.47 -5.44
C LEU A 32 6.46 11.64 -6.55
N ILE A 33 6.20 11.97 -7.82
CA ILE A 33 6.86 11.34 -8.97
C ILE A 33 8.37 11.54 -8.89
N ASP A 34 8.82 12.79 -8.70
CA ASP A 34 10.25 13.12 -8.61
C ASP A 34 10.94 12.34 -7.49
N TYR A 35 10.35 12.28 -6.29
CA TYR A 35 10.93 11.53 -5.17
C TYR A 35 11.07 10.04 -5.49
N VAL A 36 10.01 9.41 -6.02
CA VAL A 36 10.02 7.98 -6.32
C VAL A 36 11.02 7.66 -7.44
N GLN A 37 11.06 8.46 -8.50
CA GLN A 37 12.03 8.31 -9.59
C GLN A 37 13.47 8.53 -9.14
N ASN A 38 13.70 9.41 -8.16
CA ASN A 38 15.00 9.60 -7.51
C ASN A 38 15.27 8.59 -6.37
N GLN A 39 14.52 7.50 -6.34
CA GLN A 39 14.71 6.40 -5.40
C GLN A 39 14.61 6.81 -3.91
N SER A 40 13.80 7.80 -3.61
CA SER A 40 13.60 8.31 -2.25
C SER A 40 12.29 7.80 -1.66
N ASP A 41 12.33 7.39 -0.40
CA ASP A 41 11.13 7.16 0.39
C ASP A 41 10.52 8.50 0.82
N VAL A 42 9.21 8.51 1.02
CA VAL A 42 8.45 9.75 1.26
C VAL A 42 7.69 9.68 2.59
N LEU A 43 7.82 10.73 3.38
CA LEU A 43 6.95 10.98 4.52
C LEU A 43 5.86 11.99 4.13
N LEU A 44 4.62 11.53 3.99
CA LEU A 44 3.47 12.34 3.57
C LEU A 44 2.56 12.66 4.76
N THR A 45 2.69 13.86 5.30
CA THR A 45 1.85 14.32 6.41
C THR A 45 0.77 15.27 5.93
N SER A 46 -0.46 15.07 6.40
CA SER A 46 -1.57 15.95 6.09
C SER A 46 -2.66 15.82 7.14
N PRO A 47 -3.26 16.91 7.60
CA PRO A 47 -4.42 16.84 8.49
C PRO A 47 -5.51 15.92 7.93
N ARG A 48 -6.32 15.36 8.82
CA ARG A 48 -7.47 14.52 8.40
C ARG A 48 -8.38 15.30 7.45
N ARG A 49 -8.96 14.58 6.48
CA ARG A 49 -9.90 15.08 5.47
C ARG A 49 -9.32 16.09 4.47
N MET A 50 -8.01 16.23 4.40
CA MET A 50 -7.33 17.09 3.42
C MET A 50 -6.98 16.37 2.10
N GLY A 51 -7.63 15.26 1.81
CA GLY A 51 -7.51 14.56 0.52
C GLY A 51 -6.21 13.78 0.31
N LYS A 52 -5.48 13.40 1.38
CA LYS A 52 -4.23 12.61 1.30
C LYS A 52 -4.40 11.32 0.49
N THR A 53 -5.42 10.52 0.79
CA THR A 53 -5.72 9.27 0.08
C THR A 53 -6.02 9.52 -1.40
N GLN A 54 -6.71 10.60 -1.73
CA GLN A 54 -7.01 10.95 -3.13
C GLN A 54 -5.75 11.39 -3.88
N LEU A 55 -4.85 12.13 -3.23
CA LEU A 55 -3.54 12.50 -3.80
C LEU A 55 -2.73 11.24 -4.14
N ILE A 56 -2.65 10.27 -3.23
CA ILE A 56 -1.92 9.01 -3.46
C ILE A 56 -2.54 8.23 -4.63
N ARG A 57 -3.86 8.13 -4.68
CA ARG A 57 -4.56 7.44 -5.79
C ARG A 57 -4.35 8.16 -7.12
N HIS A 58 -4.41 9.48 -7.13
CA HIS A 58 -4.11 10.29 -8.32
C HIS A 58 -2.66 10.10 -8.76
N PHE A 59 -1.70 10.11 -7.84
CA PHE A 59 -0.30 9.81 -8.11
C PHE A 59 -0.13 8.42 -8.74
N TYR A 60 -0.79 7.39 -8.22
CA TYR A 60 -0.73 6.03 -8.79
C TYR A 60 -1.32 5.93 -10.20
N ALA A 61 -2.26 6.79 -10.54
CA ALA A 61 -2.88 6.83 -11.86
C ALA A 61 -2.04 7.56 -12.92
N GLN A 62 -0.95 8.25 -12.53
CA GLN A 62 -0.10 8.96 -13.49
C GLN A 62 0.60 7.98 -14.44
N PRO A 63 0.74 8.31 -15.73
CA PRO A 63 1.36 7.43 -16.72
C PRO A 63 2.77 6.96 -16.33
N GLU A 64 3.56 7.84 -15.72
CA GLU A 64 4.92 7.59 -15.23
C GLU A 64 4.99 6.55 -14.12
N ILE A 65 3.86 6.28 -13.46
CA ILE A 65 3.76 5.34 -12.34
C ILE A 65 2.98 4.08 -12.74
N ALA A 66 1.80 4.24 -13.31
CA ALA A 66 0.86 3.14 -13.56
C ALA A 66 1.42 2.03 -14.48
N GLY A 67 2.29 2.40 -15.43
CA GLY A 67 2.92 1.46 -16.36
C GLY A 67 4.23 0.86 -15.86
N GLU A 68 4.94 1.56 -15.00
CA GLU A 68 6.33 1.28 -14.61
C GLU A 68 6.47 0.62 -13.24
N TYR A 69 5.48 0.78 -12.35
CA TYR A 69 5.54 0.32 -10.98
C TYR A 69 4.38 -0.61 -10.61
N HIS A 70 4.65 -1.53 -9.70
CA HIS A 70 3.60 -2.16 -8.89
C HIS A 70 3.27 -1.26 -7.71
N THR A 71 2.01 -0.87 -7.55
CA THR A 71 1.58 0.07 -6.51
C THR A 71 0.66 -0.62 -5.51
N PHE A 72 0.93 -0.46 -4.22
CA PHE A 72 0.18 -1.06 -3.12
C PHE A 72 -0.19 0.02 -2.10
N TYR A 73 -1.47 0.09 -1.70
CA TYR A 73 -1.97 1.06 -0.72
C TYR A 73 -2.59 0.35 0.46
N VAL A 74 -1.94 0.41 1.60
CA VAL A 74 -2.35 -0.26 2.83
C VAL A 74 -2.76 0.78 3.87
N ASP A 75 -4.04 0.80 4.27
CA ASP A 75 -4.53 1.59 5.40
C ASP A 75 -4.49 0.72 6.66
N ILE A 76 -3.66 1.13 7.61
CA ILE A 76 -3.46 0.39 8.88
C ILE A 76 -4.18 1.04 10.07
N TYR A 77 -5.10 1.98 9.82
CA TYR A 77 -5.82 2.68 10.89
C TYR A 77 -6.46 1.76 11.92
N ALA A 78 -7.08 0.68 11.47
CA ALA A 78 -7.79 -0.27 12.33
C ALA A 78 -6.90 -1.38 12.90
N SER A 79 -5.63 -1.46 12.51
CA SER A 79 -4.73 -2.51 12.99
C SER A 79 -4.24 -2.22 14.41
N THR A 80 -4.06 -3.27 15.20
CA THR A 80 -3.69 -3.23 16.61
C THR A 80 -2.43 -4.03 16.94
N SER A 81 -1.87 -4.74 15.92
CA SER A 81 -0.71 -5.61 16.10
C SER A 81 0.08 -5.76 14.79
N LEU A 82 1.33 -6.23 14.91
CA LEU A 82 2.16 -6.57 13.75
C LEU A 82 1.52 -7.65 12.89
N SER A 83 0.85 -8.64 13.49
CA SER A 83 0.13 -9.68 12.75
C SER A 83 -0.99 -9.11 11.87
N GLU A 84 -1.76 -8.15 12.39
CA GLU A 84 -2.80 -7.47 11.60
C GLU A 84 -2.21 -6.60 10.48
N PHE A 85 -1.12 -5.90 10.74
CA PHE A 85 -0.41 -5.16 9.70
C PHE A 85 0.04 -6.08 8.57
N VAL A 86 0.71 -7.19 8.90
CA VAL A 86 1.19 -8.17 7.92
C VAL A 86 0.03 -8.77 7.13
N MET A 87 -1.09 -9.05 7.78
CA MET A 87 -2.31 -9.53 7.12
C MET A 87 -2.87 -8.50 6.12
N LEU A 88 -2.97 -7.23 6.52
CA LEU A 88 -3.45 -6.16 5.64
C LEU A 88 -2.54 -5.96 4.43
N LEU A 89 -1.23 -5.93 4.64
CA LEU A 89 -0.22 -5.83 3.58
C LEU A 89 -0.33 -7.01 2.61
N SER A 90 -0.45 -8.24 3.13
CA SER A 90 -0.61 -9.44 2.32
C SER A 90 -1.87 -9.42 1.46
N LYS A 91 -3.00 -8.98 2.04
CA LYS A 91 -4.28 -8.85 1.32
C LYS A 91 -4.20 -7.83 0.19
N GLU A 92 -3.57 -6.70 0.45
CA GLU A 92 -3.42 -5.64 -0.56
C GLU A 92 -2.54 -6.12 -1.72
N ILE A 93 -1.37 -6.70 -1.44
CA ILE A 93 -0.49 -7.24 -2.48
C ILE A 93 -1.24 -8.28 -3.32
N TYR A 94 -1.92 -9.23 -2.68
CA TYR A 94 -2.69 -10.24 -3.38
C TYR A 94 -3.77 -9.62 -4.29
N SER A 95 -4.54 -8.67 -3.78
CA SER A 95 -5.61 -8.00 -4.52
C SER A 95 -5.10 -7.22 -5.73
N CYS A 96 -3.93 -6.60 -5.60
CA CYS A 96 -3.30 -5.85 -6.68
C CYS A 96 -2.65 -6.75 -7.75
N LEU A 97 -2.18 -7.95 -7.37
CA LEU A 97 -1.54 -8.89 -8.29
C LEU A 97 -2.55 -9.77 -9.04
N ALA A 98 -3.68 -10.12 -8.41
CA ALA A 98 -4.69 -11.01 -9.00
C ALA A 98 -5.16 -10.61 -10.42
N PRO A 99 -5.40 -9.33 -10.72
CA PRO A 99 -5.74 -8.89 -12.07
C PRO A 99 -4.56 -8.82 -13.05
N LYS A 100 -3.32 -8.75 -12.57
CA LYS A 100 -2.11 -8.44 -13.37
C LYS A 100 -1.44 -9.65 -14.00
N GLY A 101 -1.79 -10.85 -13.57
CA GLY A 101 -1.28 -12.08 -14.17
C GLY A 101 -1.04 -13.20 -13.17
N LYS A 102 -1.21 -14.43 -13.66
CA LYS A 102 -1.18 -15.63 -12.84
C LYS A 102 0.21 -15.90 -12.24
N GLN A 103 1.27 -15.56 -12.95
CA GLN A 103 2.63 -15.93 -12.55
C GLN A 103 3.10 -15.22 -11.26
N MET A 104 2.95 -13.90 -11.18
CA MET A 104 3.30 -13.13 -9.97
C MET A 104 2.41 -13.52 -8.79
N MET A 105 1.12 -13.69 -9.05
CA MET A 105 0.17 -14.15 -8.03
C MET A 105 0.54 -15.52 -7.49
N ASP A 106 0.86 -16.49 -8.36
CA ASP A 106 1.24 -17.84 -7.96
C ASP A 106 2.56 -17.85 -7.16
N LEU A 107 3.49 -16.96 -7.51
CA LEU A 107 4.72 -16.78 -6.73
C LEU A 107 4.42 -16.26 -5.33
N PHE A 108 3.63 -15.20 -5.23
CA PHE A 108 3.23 -14.63 -3.94
C PHE A 108 2.46 -15.62 -3.07
N VAL A 109 1.51 -16.35 -3.68
CA VAL A 109 0.76 -17.43 -2.98
C VAL A 109 1.70 -18.52 -2.48
N ARG A 110 2.76 -18.88 -3.21
CA ARG A 110 3.78 -19.83 -2.73
C ARG A 110 4.55 -19.31 -1.52
N VAL A 111 4.94 -18.04 -1.54
CA VAL A 111 5.55 -17.39 -0.38
C VAL A 111 4.63 -17.48 0.83
N LEU A 112 3.38 -17.10 0.69
CA LEU A 112 2.41 -17.17 1.78
C LEU A 112 2.10 -18.60 2.23
N LYS A 113 1.99 -19.58 1.32
CA LYS A 113 1.77 -21.00 1.65
C LYS A 113 2.90 -21.59 2.48
N SER A 114 4.14 -21.21 2.20
CA SER A 114 5.28 -21.67 2.98
C SER A 114 5.22 -21.22 4.44
N LEU A 115 4.45 -20.15 4.70
CA LEU A 115 4.33 -19.52 6.01
C LEU A 115 3.05 -19.91 6.77
N TYR A 116 1.97 -20.23 6.07
CA TYR A 116 0.61 -20.38 6.66
C TYR A 116 0.00 -21.78 6.54
N GLY A 117 0.60 -22.71 5.83
CA GLY A 117 0.19 -24.13 5.80
C GLY A 117 -1.14 -24.46 5.13
N SER A 118 -2.11 -23.55 5.04
CA SER A 118 -3.41 -23.81 4.40
C SER A 118 -3.99 -22.58 3.69
N PHE A 119 -4.42 -22.79 2.45
CA PHE A 119 -5.16 -21.81 1.66
C PHE A 119 -6.48 -22.43 1.19
N GLY A 120 -7.55 -21.66 1.27
CA GLY A 120 -8.80 -21.98 0.58
C GLY A 120 -8.65 -21.74 -0.93
N TYR A 121 -9.41 -22.53 -1.71
CA TYR A 121 -9.61 -22.29 -3.14
C TYR A 121 -11.10 -22.07 -3.39
N ASP A 122 -11.43 -21.09 -4.22
CA ASP A 122 -12.78 -20.98 -4.74
C ASP A 122 -13.09 -22.25 -5.56
N PRO A 123 -14.09 -23.05 -5.19
CA PRO A 123 -14.36 -24.32 -5.85
C PRO A 123 -14.85 -24.16 -7.29
N VAL A 124 -15.30 -22.96 -7.68
CA VAL A 124 -15.85 -22.68 -9.02
C VAL A 124 -14.79 -22.16 -9.96
N THR A 125 -13.93 -21.25 -9.47
CA THR A 125 -12.90 -20.57 -10.30
C THR A 125 -11.52 -21.19 -10.18
N GLY A 126 -11.28 -22.05 -9.16
CA GLY A 126 -9.94 -22.59 -8.83
C GLY A 126 -8.95 -21.53 -8.38
N ILE A 127 -9.40 -20.29 -8.20
CA ILE A 127 -8.57 -19.18 -7.74
C ILE A 127 -8.35 -19.35 -6.22
N PRO A 128 -7.10 -19.19 -5.72
CA PRO A 128 -6.87 -19.21 -4.29
C PRO A 128 -7.71 -18.14 -3.60
N THR A 129 -8.58 -18.54 -2.69
CA THR A 129 -9.29 -17.60 -1.83
C THR A 129 -8.37 -17.18 -0.70
N PHE A 130 -8.17 -15.89 -0.61
CA PHE A 130 -7.34 -15.30 0.44
C PHE A 130 -8.19 -15.18 1.74
N ASP A 131 -8.43 -16.32 2.38
CA ASP A 131 -9.14 -16.38 3.66
C ASP A 131 -8.12 -16.45 4.82
N LEU A 132 -7.21 -15.46 4.85
CA LEU A 132 -6.26 -15.28 5.94
C LEU A 132 -7.03 -14.86 7.19
N LYS A 133 -7.05 -15.74 8.18
CA LYS A 133 -7.52 -15.43 9.52
C LYS A 133 -6.35 -14.92 10.36
N LEU A 134 -6.64 -14.05 11.31
CA LEU A 134 -5.62 -13.44 12.17
C LEU A 134 -4.77 -14.51 12.90
N GLY A 135 -5.38 -15.65 13.26
CA GLY A 135 -4.69 -16.78 13.92
C GLY A 135 -3.71 -17.56 13.04
N ASP A 136 -3.70 -17.32 11.73
CA ASP A 136 -2.81 -18.03 10.81
C ASP A 136 -1.39 -17.43 10.81
N ILE A 137 -1.21 -16.20 11.30
CA ILE A 137 0.08 -15.51 11.36
C ILE A 137 0.77 -15.81 12.70
N SER A 138 1.47 -16.93 12.76
CA SER A 138 2.18 -17.36 13.98
C SER A 138 3.55 -16.67 14.14
N ARG A 139 4.15 -16.18 13.05
CA ARG A 139 5.47 -15.52 13.02
C ARG A 139 5.43 -14.29 12.11
N PRO A 140 4.84 -13.18 12.59
CA PRO A 140 4.64 -12.00 11.74
C PRO A 140 5.94 -11.37 11.25
N GLU A 141 7.04 -11.42 12.01
CA GLU A 141 8.34 -10.90 11.60
C GLU A 141 8.90 -11.68 10.40
N THR A 142 8.86 -13.01 10.46
CA THR A 142 9.33 -13.88 9.37
C THR A 142 8.47 -13.69 8.13
N THR A 143 7.16 -13.55 8.32
CA THR A 143 6.24 -13.30 7.21
C THR A 143 6.50 -11.97 6.52
N LEU A 144 6.75 -10.93 7.31
CA LEU A 144 7.07 -9.59 6.81
C LEU A 144 8.39 -9.62 6.00
N GLU A 145 9.39 -10.33 6.49
CA GLU A 145 10.66 -10.51 5.79
C GLU A 145 10.47 -11.17 4.41
N GLU A 146 9.69 -12.25 4.33
CA GLU A 146 9.41 -12.91 3.07
C GLU A 146 8.58 -12.06 2.10
N ILE A 147 7.64 -11.25 2.60
CA ILE A 147 6.90 -10.29 1.80
C ILE A 147 7.85 -9.24 1.21
N PHE A 148 8.76 -8.69 2.01
CA PHE A 148 9.73 -7.71 1.52
C PHE A 148 10.70 -8.31 0.51
N ARG A 149 11.14 -9.55 0.73
CA ARG A 149 11.95 -10.28 -0.27
C ARG A 149 11.17 -10.45 -1.58
N PHE A 150 9.90 -10.84 -1.51
CA PHE A 150 9.05 -10.93 -2.70
C PHE A 150 8.93 -9.60 -3.46
N LEU A 151 8.78 -8.48 -2.74
CA LEU A 151 8.72 -7.14 -3.35
C LEU A 151 10.05 -6.72 -3.97
N GLU A 152 11.18 -7.09 -3.34
CA GLU A 152 12.53 -6.82 -3.86
C GLU A 152 12.81 -7.60 -5.14
N ASP A 153 12.32 -8.85 -5.23
CA ASP A 153 12.51 -9.74 -6.38
C ASP A 153 11.45 -9.56 -7.48
N ALA A 154 10.58 -8.54 -7.35
CA ALA A 154 9.50 -8.29 -8.32
C ALA A 154 10.05 -7.89 -9.69
N ASP A 155 9.30 -8.23 -10.75
CA ASP A 155 9.63 -7.94 -12.17
C ASP A 155 9.65 -6.45 -12.50
N LYS A 156 8.95 -5.63 -11.70
CA LYS A 156 8.94 -4.16 -11.77
C LYS A 156 9.17 -3.57 -10.39
N PRO A 157 9.73 -2.37 -10.31
CA PRO A 157 9.84 -1.70 -9.02
C PRO A 157 8.48 -1.51 -8.35
N CYS A 158 8.49 -1.56 -7.03
CA CYS A 158 7.29 -1.49 -6.22
C CYS A 158 7.20 -0.13 -5.50
N ILE A 159 5.96 0.35 -5.31
CA ILE A 159 5.66 1.46 -4.40
C ILE A 159 4.66 0.97 -3.38
N VAL A 160 5.03 1.00 -2.11
CA VAL A 160 4.17 0.62 -0.99
C VAL A 160 3.82 1.86 -0.18
N THR A 161 2.55 2.25 -0.21
CA THR A 161 2.05 3.29 0.69
C THR A 161 1.43 2.65 1.91
N ILE A 162 1.92 3.06 3.09
CA ILE A 162 1.35 2.67 4.38
C ILE A 162 0.67 3.91 4.96
N ASP A 163 -0.65 3.93 4.93
CA ASP A 163 -1.44 5.05 5.45
C ASP A 163 -1.75 4.86 6.94
N GLU A 164 -1.80 5.97 7.67
CA GLU A 164 -1.92 6.06 9.13
C GLU A 164 -0.75 5.34 9.86
N PHE A 165 0.47 5.48 9.30
CA PHE A 165 1.70 4.77 9.75
C PHE A 165 2.00 4.96 11.25
N GLN A 166 1.62 6.08 11.87
CA GLN A 166 1.78 6.30 13.30
C GLN A 166 1.04 5.24 14.16
N GLN A 167 0.16 4.43 13.57
CA GLN A 167 -0.54 3.37 14.29
C GLN A 167 0.43 2.27 14.77
N ILE A 168 1.54 2.06 14.08
CA ILE A 168 2.58 1.10 14.45
C ILE A 168 3.15 1.37 15.85
N GLY A 169 3.29 2.64 16.23
CA GLY A 169 3.76 3.01 17.56
C GLY A 169 2.84 2.62 18.71
N LYS A 170 1.63 2.13 18.42
CA LYS A 170 0.64 1.65 19.41
C LYS A 170 0.58 0.13 19.52
N TYR A 171 1.36 -0.59 18.71
CA TYR A 171 1.36 -2.04 18.74
C TYR A 171 1.98 -2.57 20.04
N PRO A 172 1.49 -3.71 20.57
CA PRO A 172 2.05 -4.31 21.76
C PRO A 172 3.46 -4.88 21.55
N GLU A 173 3.79 -5.22 20.30
CA GLU A 173 5.11 -5.72 19.93
C GLU A 173 6.14 -4.57 19.99
N LYS A 174 7.24 -4.82 20.68
CA LYS A 174 8.32 -3.84 20.81
C LYS A 174 9.17 -3.75 19.54
N ASN A 175 9.64 -2.55 19.22
CA ASN A 175 10.61 -2.31 18.16
C ASN A 175 10.12 -2.60 16.72
N VAL A 176 8.81 -2.58 16.47
CA VAL A 176 8.26 -2.79 15.11
C VAL A 176 8.80 -1.75 14.12
N GLU A 177 8.94 -0.50 14.55
CA GLU A 177 9.53 0.58 13.74
C GLU A 177 10.98 0.26 13.35
N ALA A 178 11.79 -0.20 14.30
CA ALA A 178 13.19 -0.57 14.05
C ALA A 178 13.28 -1.80 13.12
N LEU A 179 12.38 -2.77 13.28
CA LEU A 179 12.26 -3.93 12.40
C LEU A 179 11.96 -3.49 10.96
N LEU A 180 10.93 -2.68 10.76
CA LEU A 180 10.58 -2.14 9.45
C LEU A 180 11.72 -1.35 8.83
N ARG A 181 12.35 -0.47 9.60
CA ARG A 181 13.52 0.31 9.14
C ARG A 181 14.63 -0.60 8.65
N THR A 182 14.92 -1.68 9.38
CA THR A 182 15.97 -2.64 9.02
C THR A 182 15.71 -3.31 7.67
N TYR A 183 14.45 -3.64 7.36
CA TYR A 183 14.10 -4.22 6.07
C TYR A 183 14.07 -3.19 4.96
N ILE A 184 13.43 -2.05 5.18
CA ILE A 184 13.26 -0.97 4.19
C ILE A 184 14.61 -0.44 3.70
N GLN A 185 15.57 -0.23 4.60
CA GLN A 185 16.91 0.27 4.24
C GLN A 185 17.69 -0.68 3.32
N LYS A 186 17.31 -1.95 3.23
CA LYS A 186 17.96 -2.94 2.36
C LYS A 186 17.30 -3.02 0.98
N MET A 187 16.16 -2.38 0.78
CA MET A 187 15.40 -2.48 -0.45
C MET A 187 15.90 -1.51 -1.52
N SER A 188 16.16 -2.05 -2.70
CA SER A 188 16.55 -1.30 -3.89
C SER A 188 15.42 -1.19 -4.92
N ASN A 189 14.56 -2.22 -4.99
CA ASN A 189 13.47 -2.34 -5.96
C ASN A 189 12.10 -1.91 -5.39
N CYS A 190 12.05 -1.38 -4.17
CA CYS A 190 10.81 -0.92 -3.56
C CYS A 190 10.98 0.46 -2.93
N ARG A 191 9.97 1.33 -3.07
CA ARG A 191 9.90 2.65 -2.43
C ARG A 191 8.70 2.71 -1.52
N PHE A 192 8.85 3.45 -0.43
CA PHE A 192 7.83 3.54 0.59
C PHE A 192 7.30 4.97 0.71
N ILE A 193 5.98 5.08 0.84
CA ILE A 193 5.29 6.31 1.20
C ILE A 193 4.63 6.09 2.57
N PHE A 194 5.22 6.67 3.60
CA PHE A 194 4.66 6.66 4.95
C PHE A 194 3.70 7.83 5.08
N ALA A 195 2.43 7.53 5.15
CA ALA A 195 1.39 8.54 5.18
C ALA A 195 0.68 8.56 6.54
N GLY A 196 0.26 9.74 6.98
CA GLY A 196 -0.50 9.86 8.22
C GLY A 196 -0.97 11.25 8.53
N SER A 197 -1.80 11.33 9.56
CA SER A 197 -2.44 12.58 10.01
C SER A 197 -1.77 13.20 11.24
N ASP A 198 -0.98 12.45 11.98
CA ASP A 198 -0.23 12.90 13.14
C ASP A 198 1.24 13.14 12.76
N ARG A 199 1.52 14.39 12.38
CA ARG A 199 2.84 14.83 11.94
C ARG A 199 3.90 14.60 13.01
N HIS A 200 3.61 14.93 14.26
CA HIS A 200 4.59 14.86 15.34
C HIS A 200 4.99 13.39 15.62
N SER A 201 4.01 12.50 15.71
CA SER A 201 4.29 11.07 15.87
C SER A 201 5.12 10.52 14.70
N LEU A 202 4.78 10.88 13.46
CA LEU A 202 5.51 10.43 12.28
C LEU A 202 6.96 10.96 12.25
N GLU A 203 7.17 12.25 12.49
CA GLU A 203 8.52 12.82 12.51
C GLU A 203 9.40 12.15 13.59
N ASN A 204 8.83 11.85 14.77
CA ASN A 204 9.56 11.16 15.83
C ASN A 204 9.96 9.71 15.46
N MET A 205 9.17 9.03 14.61
CA MET A 205 9.50 7.67 14.15
C MET A 205 10.66 7.65 13.15
N PHE A 206 10.95 8.78 12.48
CA PHE A 206 12.00 8.87 11.46
C PHE A 206 13.25 9.63 11.92
N ASN A 207 13.22 10.27 13.07
CA ASN A 207 14.37 10.91 13.74
C ASN A 207 15.03 9.96 14.74
#